data_6cb8d2c39bedb67f01c3c9f2c88bc665
#
_entry.id   6cb8d2c39bedb67f01c3c9f2c88bc665
#
_cell.length_a   1.000
_cell.length_b   1.000
_cell.length_c   1.000
_cell.angle_alpha   90.00
_cell.angle_beta   90.00
_cell.angle_gamma   90.00
#
_symmetry.space_group_name_H-M   'P 1'
#
loop_
_entity.id
_entity.type
_entity.pdbx_description
1 polymer ?
#
loop_
_entity_poly.entity_id
_entity_poly.type
_entity_poly.pdbx_seq_one_letter_code
_entity_poly.pdbx_strand_id
1 'polypeptide(L)'
;MKTLILSGMAAIGILATGFVATYTPPVADNYTVIKVDGKITYVKNGKDLITGDLFESNEKLKFATQESRAAVISSISGRFVLTPDPKGGEAANLLPAMSNVATRSGALINALDLKNHFSENYLLLDEMELKINSEVYPMNNNNFFYLQYEMNGEVIPKKLDFTEDRLELTAAEIYTIDGKPQPIPAEKEMSLYYRDNANKKSTKISEFTLVVPKSDVLKVELEVILGELKSKSDEQIRSEITAYMYEFYGKPQKENLEDWLSKNMSL
;
A
#
# COMPACT_ATOMS: atom_id res chain seq x y z
N MET A 1 -97.10 -6.13 -23.41
CA MET A 1 -95.96 -5.58 -24.15
C MET A 1 -94.72 -5.85 -23.30
N LYS A 2 -93.93 -6.82 -23.70
CA LYS A 2 -92.73 -7.24 -22.99
C LYS A 2 -91.51 -6.79 -23.82
N THR A 3 -90.74 -5.90 -23.29
CA THR A 3 -89.47 -5.36 -23.90
C THR A 3 -88.35 -6.28 -23.53
N LEU A 4 -87.66 -6.90 -24.51
CA LEU A 4 -86.46 -7.70 -24.33
C LEU A 4 -85.28 -6.78 -24.34
N ILE A 5 -84.47 -6.79 -23.27
CA ILE A 5 -83.16 -6.12 -23.22
C ILE A 5 -82.09 -7.15 -23.51
N LEU A 6 -81.37 -6.96 -24.63
CA LEU A 6 -80.27 -7.81 -25.06
C LEU A 6 -79.00 -7.27 -24.37
N SER A 7 -78.39 -8.03 -23.48
CA SER A 7 -77.14 -7.69 -22.81
C SER A 7 -75.96 -8.25 -23.60
N GLY A 8 -75.17 -7.38 -24.21
CA GLY A 8 -73.97 -7.75 -24.91
C GLY A 8 -72.80 -7.86 -23.91
N MET A 9 -72.26 -9.05 -23.77
CA MET A 9 -71.01 -9.30 -23.02
C MET A 9 -69.81 -9.04 -23.93
N ALA A 10 -69.08 -7.95 -23.67
CA ALA A 10 -67.79 -7.71 -24.30
C ALA A 10 -66.71 -8.48 -23.52
N ALA A 11 -66.07 -9.47 -24.14
CA ALA A 11 -64.99 -10.22 -23.62
C ALA A 11 -63.70 -9.40 -23.84
N ILE A 12 -63.10 -8.82 -22.76
CA ILE A 12 -61.80 -8.18 -22.79
C ILE A 12 -60.72 -9.27 -22.66
N GLY A 13 -60.05 -9.59 -23.77
CA GLY A 13 -58.88 -10.47 -23.78
C GLY A 13 -57.67 -9.74 -23.23
N ILE A 14 -57.22 -10.09 -22.04
CA ILE A 14 -55.95 -9.60 -21.49
C ILE A 14 -54.83 -10.42 -22.10
N LEU A 15 -54.09 -9.83 -23.05
CA LEU A 15 -52.82 -10.35 -23.55
C LEU A 15 -51.77 -10.14 -22.45
N ALA A 16 -51.52 -11.18 -21.66
CA ALA A 16 -50.36 -11.20 -20.75
C ALA A 16 -49.09 -11.39 -21.57
N THR A 17 -48.44 -10.30 -21.97
CA THR A 17 -47.05 -10.33 -22.45
C THR A 17 -46.14 -10.65 -21.27
N GLY A 18 -45.79 -11.94 -21.15
CA GLY A 18 -44.78 -12.39 -20.19
C GLY A 18 -43.45 -11.78 -20.55
N PHE A 19 -42.99 -10.79 -19.76
CA PHE A 19 -41.57 -10.39 -19.72
C PHE A 19 -40.81 -11.59 -19.17
N VAL A 20 -40.17 -12.34 -20.03
CA VAL A 20 -39.11 -13.27 -19.64
C VAL A 20 -37.91 -12.41 -19.31
N ALA A 21 -37.75 -12.06 -18.02
CA ALA A 21 -36.51 -11.50 -17.54
C ALA A 21 -35.43 -12.56 -17.75
N THR A 22 -34.60 -12.38 -18.76
CA THR A 22 -33.38 -13.17 -18.93
C THR A 22 -32.49 -12.84 -17.75
N TYR A 23 -32.42 -13.73 -16.76
CA TYR A 23 -31.46 -13.69 -15.70
C TYR A 23 -30.07 -13.90 -16.32
N THR A 24 -29.34 -12.83 -16.59
CA THR A 24 -27.90 -12.91 -16.86
C THR A 24 -27.24 -13.12 -15.49
N PRO A 25 -26.60 -14.29 -15.24
CA PRO A 25 -25.86 -14.46 -14.01
C PRO A 25 -24.82 -13.31 -13.92
N PRO A 26 -24.58 -12.75 -12.73
CA PRO A 26 -23.54 -11.75 -12.58
C PRO A 26 -22.24 -12.34 -13.14
N VAL A 27 -21.59 -11.61 -14.06
CA VAL A 27 -20.27 -11.97 -14.57
C VAL A 27 -19.39 -12.12 -13.34
N ALA A 28 -18.79 -13.29 -13.16
CA ALA A 28 -17.83 -13.50 -12.08
C ALA A 28 -16.75 -12.42 -12.22
N ASP A 29 -16.58 -11.59 -11.20
CA ASP A 29 -15.57 -10.56 -11.23
C ASP A 29 -14.19 -11.24 -11.15
N ASN A 30 -13.33 -10.95 -12.11
CA ASN A 30 -11.98 -11.44 -12.15
C ASN A 30 -11.06 -10.38 -11.55
N TYR A 31 -10.21 -10.81 -10.66
CA TYR A 31 -9.22 -9.97 -10.01
C TYR A 31 -7.82 -10.34 -10.47
N THR A 32 -6.97 -9.36 -10.66
CA THR A 32 -5.54 -9.55 -10.88
C THR A 32 -4.80 -9.37 -9.55
N VAL A 33 -3.91 -10.31 -9.24
CA VAL A 33 -3.12 -10.27 -8.00
C VAL A 33 -2.02 -9.23 -8.13
N ILE A 34 -2.01 -8.25 -7.22
CA ILE A 34 -0.97 -7.21 -7.14
C ILE A 34 0.22 -7.73 -6.34
N LYS A 35 -0.04 -8.27 -5.14
CA LYS A 35 0.97 -8.69 -4.17
C LYS A 35 0.46 -9.81 -3.29
N VAL A 36 1.35 -10.69 -2.87
CA VAL A 36 1.07 -11.71 -1.85
C VAL A 36 2.05 -11.56 -0.70
N ASP A 37 1.54 -11.30 0.51
CA ASP A 37 2.28 -11.36 1.75
C ASP A 37 2.05 -12.73 2.42
N GLY A 38 3.13 -13.42 2.77
CA GLY A 38 3.07 -14.79 3.23
C GLY A 38 2.91 -15.79 2.08
N LYS A 39 2.27 -16.94 2.35
CA LYS A 39 2.07 -17.99 1.34
C LYS A 39 0.58 -18.31 1.20
N ILE A 40 0.09 -18.23 -0.03
CA ILE A 40 -1.28 -18.58 -0.43
C ILE A 40 -1.19 -19.54 -1.62
N THR A 41 -1.98 -20.61 -1.64
CA THR A 41 -1.97 -21.61 -2.71
C THR A 41 -3.38 -21.89 -3.22
N TYR A 42 -3.50 -22.18 -4.50
CA TYR A 42 -4.74 -22.67 -5.08
C TYR A 42 -5.03 -24.09 -4.60
N VAL A 43 -6.22 -24.34 -4.03
CA VAL A 43 -6.61 -25.67 -3.56
C VAL A 43 -6.69 -26.67 -4.71
N LYS A 44 -7.12 -26.23 -5.89
CA LYS A 44 -7.33 -27.07 -7.09
C LYS A 44 -6.05 -27.76 -7.61
N ASN A 45 -4.87 -27.16 -7.42
CA ASN A 45 -3.63 -27.64 -8.03
C ASN A 45 -2.38 -27.50 -7.15
N GLY A 46 -2.51 -26.89 -5.96
CA GLY A 46 -1.41 -26.67 -5.02
C GLY A 46 -0.36 -25.64 -5.45
N LYS A 47 -0.59 -24.93 -6.57
CA LYS A 47 0.32 -23.87 -7.02
C LYS A 47 0.22 -22.64 -6.12
N ASP A 48 1.34 -21.94 -5.96
CA ASP A 48 1.37 -20.69 -5.24
C ASP A 48 0.61 -19.59 -6.03
N LEU A 49 -0.11 -18.74 -5.33
CA LEU A 49 -0.69 -17.50 -5.84
C LEU A 49 0.43 -16.47 -5.95
N ILE A 50 0.61 -15.86 -7.11
CA ILE A 50 1.69 -14.89 -7.35
C ILE A 50 1.17 -13.62 -8.02
N THR A 51 1.96 -12.55 -7.98
CA THR A 51 1.68 -11.28 -8.66
C THR A 51 1.43 -11.51 -10.16
N GLY A 52 0.36 -10.90 -10.68
CA GLY A 52 -0.08 -11.05 -12.07
C GLY A 52 -1.05 -12.21 -12.32
N ASP A 53 -1.25 -13.11 -11.36
CA ASP A 53 -2.26 -14.17 -11.49
C ASP A 53 -3.68 -13.59 -11.58
N LEU A 54 -4.52 -14.24 -12.41
CA LEU A 54 -5.96 -13.99 -12.43
C LEU A 54 -6.64 -14.87 -11.38
N PHE A 55 -7.44 -14.24 -10.53
CA PHE A 55 -8.18 -14.85 -9.45
C PHE A 55 -9.69 -14.62 -9.64
N GLU A 56 -10.48 -15.69 -9.62
CA GLU A 56 -11.93 -15.59 -9.61
C GLU A 56 -12.46 -15.56 -8.16
N SER A 57 -13.48 -14.76 -7.88
CA SER A 57 -14.01 -14.57 -6.52
C SER A 57 -14.51 -15.86 -5.83
N ASN A 58 -14.82 -16.92 -6.60
CA ASN A 58 -15.25 -18.24 -6.12
C ASN A 58 -14.08 -19.24 -5.98
N GLU A 59 -12.85 -18.85 -6.30
CA GLU A 59 -11.68 -19.71 -6.23
C GLU A 59 -11.36 -20.09 -4.78
N LYS A 60 -11.05 -21.37 -4.56
CA LYS A 60 -10.64 -21.87 -3.24
C LYS A 60 -9.16 -21.70 -3.04
N LEU A 61 -8.79 -20.99 -1.96
CA LEU A 61 -7.42 -20.69 -1.60
C LEU A 61 -7.08 -21.25 -0.22
N LYS A 62 -5.85 -21.70 -0.07
CA LYS A 62 -5.29 -22.13 1.20
C LYS A 62 -4.22 -21.13 1.64
N PHE A 63 -4.43 -20.53 2.80
CA PHE A 63 -3.52 -19.61 3.45
C PHE A 63 -2.61 -20.37 4.41
N ALA A 64 -1.31 -20.10 4.40
CA ALA A 64 -0.36 -20.77 5.28
C ALA A 64 -0.51 -20.33 6.74
N THR A 65 -0.82 -19.05 6.97
CA THR A 65 -1.03 -18.46 8.30
C THR A 65 -2.24 -17.50 8.27
N GLN A 66 -2.68 -17.06 9.45
CA GLN A 66 -3.77 -16.07 9.56
C GLN A 66 -3.34 -14.66 9.11
N GLU A 67 -2.03 -14.39 9.10
CA GLU A 67 -1.44 -13.14 8.63
C GLU A 67 -1.21 -13.13 7.11
N SER A 68 -1.29 -14.30 6.45
CA SER A 68 -1.15 -14.36 4.99
C SER A 68 -2.28 -13.58 4.32
N ARG A 69 -1.93 -12.69 3.38
CA ARG A 69 -2.89 -11.84 2.68
C ARG A 69 -2.41 -11.55 1.26
N ALA A 70 -3.33 -11.12 0.39
CA ALA A 70 -2.95 -10.62 -0.93
C ALA A 70 -3.74 -9.38 -1.30
N ALA A 71 -3.09 -8.44 -2.00
CA ALA A 71 -3.76 -7.36 -2.70
C ALA A 71 -4.23 -7.87 -4.06
N VAL A 72 -5.50 -7.65 -4.39
CA VAL A 72 -6.06 -7.97 -5.70
C VAL A 72 -6.86 -6.78 -6.23
N ILE A 73 -6.93 -6.64 -7.54
CA ILE A 73 -7.61 -5.52 -8.18
C ILE A 73 -8.45 -5.98 -9.37
N SER A 74 -9.59 -5.33 -9.56
CA SER A 74 -10.44 -5.47 -10.74
C SER A 74 -10.72 -4.08 -11.32
N SER A 75 -10.75 -3.97 -12.63
CA SER A 75 -11.12 -2.72 -13.34
C SER A 75 -12.57 -2.30 -13.08
N ILE A 76 -13.42 -3.22 -12.62
CA ILE A 76 -14.84 -2.99 -12.35
C ILE A 76 -15.05 -2.64 -10.87
N SER A 77 -14.57 -3.49 -9.97
CA SER A 77 -14.89 -3.43 -8.54
C SER A 77 -13.79 -2.74 -7.69
N GLY A 78 -12.64 -2.42 -8.30
CA GLY A 78 -11.52 -1.80 -7.60
C GLY A 78 -10.64 -2.79 -6.83
N ARG A 79 -9.91 -2.31 -5.84
CA ARG A 79 -8.94 -3.10 -5.07
C ARG A 79 -9.57 -3.71 -3.82
N PHE A 80 -9.15 -4.94 -3.52
CA PHE A 80 -9.53 -5.70 -2.33
C PHE A 80 -8.31 -6.33 -1.68
N VAL A 81 -8.46 -6.69 -0.41
CA VAL A 81 -7.50 -7.51 0.32
C VAL A 81 -8.09 -8.90 0.53
N LEU A 82 -7.42 -9.91 0.02
CA LEU A 82 -7.71 -11.31 0.30
C LEU A 82 -7.12 -11.69 1.65
N THR A 83 -7.93 -12.25 2.52
CA THR A 83 -7.53 -12.79 3.83
C THR A 83 -8.13 -14.17 4.05
N PRO A 84 -7.60 -14.98 5.00
CA PRO A 84 -8.26 -16.19 5.43
C PRO A 84 -9.67 -15.89 5.96
N ASP A 85 -10.59 -16.82 5.79
CA ASP A 85 -11.89 -16.74 6.47
C ASP A 85 -11.67 -16.87 7.99
N PRO A 86 -12.11 -15.90 8.82
CA PRO A 86 -12.00 -15.97 10.27
C PRO A 86 -12.66 -17.22 10.90
N LYS A 87 -13.63 -17.80 10.23
CA LYS A 87 -14.32 -19.03 10.66
C LYS A 87 -13.60 -20.30 10.25
N GLY A 88 -12.48 -20.17 9.53
CA GLY A 88 -11.77 -21.28 8.92
C GLY A 88 -12.45 -21.77 7.64
N GLY A 89 -11.69 -22.47 6.82
CA GLY A 89 -12.15 -23.00 5.55
C GLY A 89 -11.22 -22.65 4.39
N GLU A 90 -11.64 -23.04 3.18
CA GLU A 90 -10.89 -22.79 1.94
C GLU A 90 -11.41 -21.57 1.17
N ALA A 91 -12.42 -20.88 1.71
CA ALA A 91 -12.91 -19.64 1.13
C ALA A 91 -12.00 -18.47 1.51
N ALA A 92 -11.67 -17.66 0.52
CA ALA A 92 -11.01 -16.38 0.77
C ALA A 92 -12.05 -15.33 1.17
N ASN A 93 -11.68 -14.47 2.12
CA ASN A 93 -12.47 -13.31 2.48
C ASN A 93 -11.95 -12.10 1.70
N LEU A 94 -12.82 -11.47 0.91
CA LEU A 94 -12.52 -10.26 0.15
C LEU A 94 -12.95 -9.04 0.98
N LEU A 95 -11.97 -8.34 1.52
CA LEU A 95 -12.19 -7.10 2.26
C LEU A 95 -11.96 -5.89 1.33
N PRO A 96 -12.86 -4.88 1.33
CA PRO A 96 -12.59 -3.65 0.60
C PRO A 96 -11.26 -3.05 1.04
N ALA A 97 -10.42 -2.69 0.08
CA ALA A 97 -9.13 -2.07 0.36
C ALA A 97 -9.28 -0.64 0.88
N MET A 98 -8.26 -0.14 1.55
CA MET A 98 -8.21 1.24 2.01
C MET A 98 -8.27 2.21 0.81
N SER A 99 -8.94 3.33 0.97
CA SER A 99 -9.04 4.39 -0.03
C SER A 99 -8.92 5.76 0.65
N ASN A 100 -8.60 6.79 -0.12
CA ASN A 100 -8.53 8.19 0.34
C ASN A 100 -7.59 8.39 1.55
N VAL A 101 -6.45 7.73 1.53
CA VAL A 101 -5.42 7.87 2.57
C VAL A 101 -4.61 9.14 2.36
N ALA A 102 -4.14 9.73 3.47
CA ALA A 102 -3.25 10.88 3.43
C ALA A 102 -1.79 10.43 3.39
N THR A 103 -0.97 11.12 2.59
CA THR A 103 0.49 10.98 2.60
C THR A 103 1.12 11.66 3.82
N ARG A 104 2.38 11.35 4.12
CA ARG A 104 3.18 12.17 5.02
C ARG A 104 3.55 13.47 4.30
N SER A 105 3.25 14.59 4.93
CA SER A 105 3.58 15.91 4.41
C SER A 105 3.58 16.93 5.55
N GLY A 106 4.13 18.11 5.31
CA GLY A 106 4.14 19.22 6.25
C GLY A 106 5.54 19.55 6.78
N ALA A 107 5.64 20.72 7.40
CA ALA A 107 6.90 21.21 7.96
C ALA A 107 7.26 20.44 9.24
N LEU A 108 8.52 20.05 9.36
CA LEU A 108 9.08 19.40 10.54
C LEU A 108 9.69 20.48 11.46
N ILE A 109 8.81 21.13 12.23
CA ILE A 109 9.13 22.35 12.98
C ILE A 109 9.69 22.01 14.37
N ASN A 110 9.17 20.97 15.00
CA ASN A 110 9.48 20.63 16.39
C ASN A 110 9.63 19.11 16.60
N ALA A 111 9.97 18.72 17.84
CA ALA A 111 10.18 17.32 18.21
C ALA A 111 8.94 16.43 18.01
N LEU A 112 7.75 16.98 18.22
CA LEU A 112 6.49 16.23 18.04
C LEU A 112 6.22 15.96 16.57
N ASP A 113 6.49 16.95 15.71
CA ASP A 113 6.34 16.79 14.27
C ASP A 113 7.30 15.71 13.73
N LEU A 114 8.58 15.75 14.16
CA LEU A 114 9.56 14.72 13.82
C LEU A 114 9.15 13.33 14.33
N LYS A 115 8.69 13.25 15.59
CA LYS A 115 8.22 11.99 16.17
C LYS A 115 7.04 11.40 15.39
N ASN A 116 6.08 12.24 15.00
CA ASN A 116 4.91 11.81 14.23
C ASN A 116 5.27 11.46 12.78
N HIS A 117 6.25 12.16 12.22
CA HIS A 117 6.74 11.88 10.86
C HIS A 117 7.45 10.52 10.81
N PHE A 118 8.38 10.27 11.72
CA PHE A 118 9.09 9.00 11.86
C PHE A 118 8.35 8.08 12.85
N SER A 119 7.25 7.49 12.42
CA SER A 119 6.41 6.61 13.24
C SER A 119 5.90 5.42 12.42
N GLU A 120 5.52 4.34 13.09
CA GLU A 120 4.93 3.14 12.48
C GLU A 120 5.83 2.55 11.37
N ASN A 121 5.24 2.07 10.29
CA ASN A 121 5.97 1.69 9.08
C ASN A 121 6.32 2.95 8.28
N TYR A 122 7.59 3.27 8.24
CA TYR A 122 8.14 4.42 7.53
C TYR A 122 8.68 3.98 6.18
N LEU A 123 7.97 4.29 5.13
CA LEU A 123 8.31 3.90 3.77
C LEU A 123 9.38 4.84 3.19
N LEU A 124 10.48 4.26 2.72
CA LEU A 124 11.54 4.92 1.97
C LEU A 124 11.66 4.31 0.57
N LEU A 125 11.40 5.10 -0.46
CA LEU A 125 11.56 4.73 -1.86
C LEU A 125 12.90 5.28 -2.36
N ASP A 126 13.91 4.42 -2.41
CA ASP A 126 15.29 4.67 -2.79
C ASP A 126 15.96 5.78 -1.96
N GLU A 127 15.62 7.05 -2.20
CA GLU A 127 16.19 8.22 -1.55
C GLU A 127 15.15 9.33 -1.35
N MET A 128 15.29 10.12 -0.31
CA MET A 128 14.47 11.32 -0.10
C MET A 128 15.18 12.39 0.70
N GLU A 129 14.72 13.63 0.58
CA GLU A 129 15.15 14.77 1.38
C GLU A 129 13.97 15.26 2.24
N LEU A 130 14.29 15.64 3.49
CA LEU A 130 13.33 16.20 4.43
C LEU A 130 13.79 17.56 4.91
N LYS A 131 12.96 18.56 4.72
CA LYS A 131 13.25 19.90 5.22
C LYS A 131 13.04 19.94 6.74
N ILE A 132 14.11 20.28 7.47
CA ILE A 132 14.13 20.38 8.93
C ILE A 132 14.21 21.86 9.34
N ASN A 133 13.54 22.24 10.43
CA ASN A 133 13.70 23.57 10.99
C ASN A 133 15.08 23.71 11.64
N SER A 134 16.00 24.39 10.95
CA SER A 134 17.39 24.58 11.40
C SER A 134 17.54 25.49 12.63
N GLU A 135 16.53 26.29 12.99
CA GLU A 135 16.53 27.07 14.24
C GLU A 135 16.35 26.16 15.46
N VAL A 136 15.60 25.05 15.31
CA VAL A 136 15.35 24.07 16.38
C VAL A 136 16.36 22.94 16.35
N TYR A 137 16.69 22.47 15.15
CA TYR A 137 17.62 21.37 14.90
C TYR A 137 18.71 21.79 13.90
N PRO A 138 19.68 22.61 14.32
CA PRO A 138 20.79 22.96 13.46
C PRO A 138 21.56 21.70 13.05
N MET A 139 21.87 21.56 11.76
CA MET A 139 22.65 20.44 11.22
C MET A 139 24.05 20.92 10.83
N ASN A 140 25.05 20.33 11.43
CA ASN A 140 26.46 20.62 11.20
C ASN A 140 27.33 19.48 11.74
N ASN A 141 28.67 19.65 11.75
CA ASN A 141 29.58 18.61 12.26
C ASN A 141 29.41 18.30 13.75
N ASN A 142 28.90 19.24 14.54
CA ASN A 142 28.68 19.07 15.97
C ASN A 142 27.26 18.62 16.30
N ASN A 143 26.27 18.96 15.45
CA ASN A 143 24.87 18.69 15.66
C ASN A 143 24.32 17.99 14.43
N PHE A 144 23.77 16.79 14.61
CA PHE A 144 23.32 15.99 13.48
C PHE A 144 22.29 14.93 13.90
N PHE A 145 21.51 14.44 12.96
CA PHE A 145 20.67 13.27 13.13
C PHE A 145 21.45 11.99 12.84
N TYR A 146 21.07 10.92 13.54
CA TYR A 146 21.56 9.58 13.24
C TYR A 146 20.48 8.54 13.51
N LEU A 147 20.50 7.46 12.75
CA LEU A 147 19.70 6.26 12.98
C LEU A 147 20.50 5.30 13.86
N GLN A 148 19.78 4.55 14.69
CA GLN A 148 20.35 3.42 15.42
C GLN A 148 19.48 2.19 15.15
N TYR A 149 20.12 1.10 14.74
CA TYR A 149 19.49 -0.18 14.46
C TYR A 149 20.43 -1.33 14.77
N GLU A 150 19.89 -2.54 14.95
CA GLU A 150 20.72 -3.74 15.15
C GLU A 150 20.93 -4.44 13.81
N MET A 151 22.17 -4.85 13.52
CA MET A 151 22.52 -5.64 12.36
C MET A 151 23.60 -6.66 12.73
N ASN A 152 23.35 -7.94 12.42
CA ASN A 152 24.27 -9.06 12.73
C ASN A 152 24.64 -9.16 14.21
N GLY A 153 23.75 -8.77 15.13
CA GLY A 153 23.99 -8.77 16.58
C GLY A 153 24.74 -7.56 17.10
N GLU A 154 25.02 -6.58 16.24
CA GLU A 154 25.67 -5.33 16.60
C GLU A 154 24.73 -4.14 16.47
N VAL A 155 24.85 -3.18 17.38
CA VAL A 155 24.12 -1.91 17.31
C VAL A 155 24.89 -0.93 16.43
N ILE A 156 24.27 -0.53 15.33
CA ILE A 156 24.85 0.35 14.32
C ILE A 156 24.32 1.78 14.50
N PRO A 157 25.14 2.75 14.88
CA PRO A 157 24.80 4.17 14.83
C PRO A 157 25.18 4.72 13.45
N LYS A 158 24.19 5.02 12.61
CA LYS A 158 24.41 5.58 11.27
C LYS A 158 24.08 7.06 11.25
N LYS A 159 25.09 7.92 11.12
CA LYS A 159 24.89 9.36 10.89
C LYS A 159 24.17 9.55 9.56
N LEU A 160 23.17 10.42 9.56
CA LEU A 160 22.47 10.84 8.34
C LEU A 160 23.18 12.04 7.72
N ASP A 161 23.24 12.06 6.41
CA ASP A 161 23.77 13.18 5.65
C ASP A 161 22.75 14.32 5.58
N PHE A 162 23.23 15.51 5.29
CA PHE A 162 22.40 16.69 5.18
C PHE A 162 23.05 17.74 4.28
N THR A 163 22.22 18.50 3.59
CA THR A 163 22.62 19.68 2.83
C THR A 163 21.78 20.87 3.28
N GLU A 164 22.43 21.88 3.86
CA GLU A 164 21.75 23.06 4.45
C GLU A 164 20.74 22.65 5.54
N ASP A 165 19.42 22.88 5.27
CA ASP A 165 18.31 22.51 6.16
C ASP A 165 17.59 21.22 5.74
N ARG A 166 18.18 20.43 4.81
CA ARG A 166 17.63 19.19 4.30
C ARG A 166 18.35 17.98 4.85
N LEU A 167 17.63 17.12 5.52
CA LEU A 167 18.09 15.82 5.98
C LEU A 167 17.95 14.82 4.84
N GLU A 168 19.01 14.11 4.52
CA GLU A 168 19.05 13.13 3.41
C GLU A 168 18.88 11.71 3.97
N LEU A 169 17.94 10.96 3.38
CA LEU A 169 17.74 9.54 3.65
C LEU A 169 17.93 8.78 2.36
N THR A 170 18.99 7.99 2.30
CA THR A 170 19.27 7.12 1.16
C THR A 170 19.41 5.69 1.65
N ALA A 171 18.60 4.77 1.15
CA ALA A 171 18.59 3.38 1.62
C ALA A 171 19.99 2.73 1.48
N ALA A 172 20.67 2.96 0.37
CA ALA A 172 22.02 2.45 0.14
C ALA A 172 23.03 2.95 1.18
N GLU A 173 22.97 4.25 1.54
CA GLU A 173 23.85 4.86 2.53
C GLU A 173 23.53 4.35 3.95
N ILE A 174 22.25 4.25 4.32
CA ILE A 174 21.82 3.74 5.63
C ILE A 174 22.41 2.35 5.87
N TYR A 175 22.44 1.49 4.86
CA TYR A 175 22.96 0.12 4.96
C TYR A 175 24.42 -0.03 4.48
N THR A 176 25.18 1.05 4.41
CA THR A 176 26.64 0.99 4.21
C THR A 176 27.35 1.14 5.56
N ILE A 177 28.03 0.08 6.03
CA ILE A 177 28.73 0.01 7.31
C ILE A 177 30.24 -0.05 7.03
N ASP A 178 31.02 0.87 7.60
CA ASP A 178 32.47 0.98 7.38
C ASP A 178 32.86 0.97 5.90
N GLY A 179 32.09 1.69 5.08
CA GLY A 179 32.29 1.78 3.63
C GLY A 179 31.92 0.51 2.84
N LYS A 180 31.32 -0.50 3.48
CA LYS A 180 30.91 -1.75 2.85
C LYS A 180 29.41 -1.82 2.75
N PRO A 181 28.82 -1.91 1.54
CA PRO A 181 27.38 -2.13 1.38
C PRO A 181 26.94 -3.43 2.04
N GLN A 182 25.84 -3.37 2.76
CA GLN A 182 25.16 -4.51 3.36
C GLN A 182 23.86 -4.80 2.61
N PRO A 183 23.32 -6.04 2.69
CA PRO A 183 21.99 -6.34 2.17
C PRO A 183 20.95 -5.43 2.82
N ILE A 184 20.10 -4.80 2.01
CA ILE A 184 18.99 -3.96 2.48
C ILE A 184 17.84 -4.90 2.86
N PRO A 185 17.44 -4.99 4.15
CA PRO A 185 16.26 -5.75 4.56
C PRO A 185 14.99 -5.02 4.10
N ALA A 186 13.91 -5.78 3.82
CA ALA A 186 12.64 -5.19 3.45
C ALA A 186 12.05 -4.32 4.58
N GLU A 187 12.29 -4.74 5.83
CA GLU A 187 11.82 -4.05 7.04
C GLU A 187 12.91 -4.08 8.11
N LYS A 188 13.06 -2.98 8.84
CA LYS A 188 14.03 -2.88 9.94
C LYS A 188 13.58 -1.90 11.01
N GLU A 189 13.52 -2.37 12.26
CA GLU A 189 13.31 -1.48 13.42
C GLU A 189 14.47 -0.51 13.58
N MET A 190 14.14 0.76 13.73
CA MET A 190 15.09 1.86 13.85
C MET A 190 14.68 2.84 14.93
N SER A 191 15.66 3.52 15.49
CA SER A 191 15.49 4.67 16.36
C SER A 191 16.17 5.88 15.74
N LEU A 192 15.47 7.01 15.65
CA LEU A 192 16.04 8.30 15.26
C LEU A 192 16.52 9.07 16.48
N TYR A 193 17.73 9.56 16.41
CA TYR A 193 18.34 10.40 17.44
C TYR A 193 18.84 11.72 16.85
N TYR A 194 18.86 12.74 17.71
CA TYR A 194 19.57 13.97 17.45
C TYR A 194 20.76 14.11 18.40
N ARG A 195 21.95 14.35 17.86
CA ARG A 195 23.20 14.50 18.58
C ARG A 195 23.57 15.96 18.73
N ASP A 196 23.90 16.36 19.95
CA ASP A 196 24.54 17.62 20.30
C ASP A 196 25.91 17.29 20.93
N ASN A 197 26.97 17.48 20.17
CA ASN A 197 28.36 17.19 20.63
C ASN A 197 28.85 18.19 21.63
N ALA A 198 28.43 19.46 21.57
CA ALA A 198 28.86 20.48 22.51
C ALA A 198 28.41 20.11 23.93
N ASN A 199 27.21 19.63 24.09
CA ASN A 199 26.66 19.19 25.37
C ASN A 199 26.84 17.68 25.61
N LYS A 200 27.48 16.95 24.70
CA LYS A 200 27.66 15.48 24.73
C LYS A 200 26.33 14.73 24.92
N LYS A 201 25.24 15.26 24.37
CA LYS A 201 23.87 14.75 24.53
C LYS A 201 23.35 14.10 23.24
N SER A 202 22.75 12.91 23.38
CA SER A 202 21.92 12.29 22.34
C SER A 202 20.50 12.24 22.83
N THR A 203 19.58 12.78 22.04
CA THR A 203 18.15 12.79 22.35
C THR A 203 17.43 11.87 21.37
N LYS A 204 16.74 10.85 21.88
CA LYS A 204 15.91 9.99 21.07
C LYS A 204 14.66 10.76 20.63
N ILE A 205 14.39 10.78 19.33
CA ILE A 205 13.25 11.47 18.73
C ILE A 205 12.10 10.50 18.57
N SER A 206 12.34 9.31 17.95
CA SER A 206 11.30 8.35 17.63
C SER A 206 11.84 6.94 17.49
N GLU A 207 10.92 5.98 17.47
CA GLU A 207 11.11 4.60 17.03
C GLU A 207 10.12 4.30 15.92
N PHE A 208 10.55 3.56 14.90
CA PHE A 208 9.76 3.21 13.74
C PHE A 208 10.35 1.99 13.04
N THR A 209 9.57 1.37 12.16
CA THR A 209 10.07 0.35 11.24
C THR A 209 10.37 0.99 9.90
N LEU A 210 11.64 1.04 9.49
CA LEU A 210 11.99 1.46 8.12
C LEU A 210 11.61 0.34 7.15
N VAL A 211 10.81 0.67 6.14
CA VAL A 211 10.38 -0.23 5.07
C VAL A 211 11.01 0.23 3.76
N VAL A 212 11.77 -0.66 3.13
CA VAL A 212 12.46 -0.37 1.85
C VAL A 212 12.04 -1.45 0.84
N PRO A 213 11.01 -1.21 0.01
CA PRO A 213 10.62 -2.14 -1.03
C PRO A 213 11.74 -2.30 -2.07
N LYS A 214 11.88 -3.49 -2.63
CA LYS A 214 12.73 -3.68 -3.81
C LYS A 214 12.06 -3.02 -5.02
N SER A 215 12.75 -2.07 -5.65
CA SER A 215 12.19 -1.26 -6.74
C SER A 215 11.72 -2.09 -7.94
N ASP A 216 12.41 -3.20 -8.27
CA ASP A 216 12.01 -4.13 -9.33
C ASP A 216 10.70 -4.87 -9.02
N VAL A 217 10.52 -5.31 -7.77
CA VAL A 217 9.28 -5.95 -7.32
C VAL A 217 8.13 -4.95 -7.30
N LEU A 218 8.37 -3.78 -6.72
CA LEU A 218 7.36 -2.72 -6.63
C LEU A 218 6.87 -2.27 -8.02
N LYS A 219 7.77 -2.16 -9.00
CA LYS A 219 7.38 -1.85 -10.39
C LYS A 219 6.37 -2.84 -10.96
N VAL A 220 6.62 -4.14 -10.80
CA VAL A 220 5.70 -5.19 -11.29
C VAL A 220 4.34 -5.09 -10.60
N GLU A 221 4.31 -4.84 -9.29
CA GLU A 221 3.06 -4.65 -8.55
C GLU A 221 2.27 -3.43 -9.06
N LEU A 222 2.95 -2.29 -9.26
CA LEU A 222 2.31 -1.07 -9.76
C LEU A 222 1.88 -1.18 -11.23
N GLU A 223 2.60 -1.94 -12.06
CA GLU A 223 2.19 -2.24 -13.44
C GLU A 223 0.85 -3.00 -13.49
N VAL A 224 0.57 -3.88 -12.52
CA VAL A 224 -0.75 -4.52 -12.38
C VAL A 224 -1.83 -3.47 -12.11
N ILE A 225 -1.59 -2.54 -11.17
CA ILE A 225 -2.53 -1.46 -10.87
C ILE A 225 -2.79 -0.59 -12.10
N LEU A 226 -1.73 -0.17 -12.79
CA LEU A 226 -1.83 0.63 -14.02
C LEU A 226 -2.59 -0.11 -15.12
N GLY A 227 -2.33 -1.41 -15.26
CA GLY A 227 -2.99 -2.28 -16.21
C GLY A 227 -4.51 -2.31 -16.05
N GLU A 228 -4.99 -2.42 -14.81
CA GLU A 228 -6.41 -2.47 -14.47
C GLU A 228 -7.09 -1.09 -14.50
N LEU A 229 -6.35 -0.02 -14.25
CA LEU A 229 -6.88 1.34 -14.16
C LEU A 229 -6.64 2.21 -15.41
N LYS A 230 -6.34 1.62 -16.55
CA LYS A 230 -6.05 2.35 -17.83
C LYS A 230 -7.12 3.38 -18.24
N SER A 231 -8.36 3.21 -17.82
CA SER A 231 -9.48 4.12 -18.15
C SER A 231 -9.69 5.23 -17.11
N LYS A 232 -8.91 5.25 -16.06
CA LYS A 232 -9.01 6.24 -14.97
C LYS A 232 -8.09 7.43 -15.23
N SER A 233 -8.36 8.55 -14.56
CA SER A 233 -7.46 9.71 -14.59
C SER A 233 -6.18 9.43 -13.79
N ASP A 234 -5.10 10.16 -14.13
CA ASP A 234 -3.82 10.06 -13.41
C ASP A 234 -3.99 10.32 -11.91
N GLU A 235 -4.87 11.26 -11.52
CA GLU A 235 -5.18 11.55 -10.13
C GLU A 235 -5.80 10.33 -9.41
N GLN A 236 -6.73 9.63 -10.07
CA GLN A 236 -7.34 8.42 -9.53
C GLN A 236 -6.31 7.29 -9.40
N ILE A 237 -5.44 7.13 -10.40
CA ILE A 237 -4.36 6.14 -10.39
C ILE A 237 -3.38 6.44 -9.24
N ARG A 238 -2.91 7.69 -9.09
CA ARG A 238 -2.01 8.11 -8.00
C ARG A 238 -2.65 7.91 -6.63
N SER A 239 -3.94 8.22 -6.49
CA SER A 239 -4.69 7.99 -5.25
C SER A 239 -4.73 6.50 -4.89
N GLU A 240 -4.97 5.63 -5.87
CA GLU A 240 -5.02 4.17 -5.67
C GLU A 240 -3.63 3.61 -5.32
N ILE A 241 -2.58 4.05 -6.01
CA ILE A 241 -1.20 3.68 -5.69
C ILE A 241 -0.85 4.12 -4.26
N THR A 242 -1.19 5.36 -3.89
CA THR A 242 -0.95 5.88 -2.53
C THR A 242 -1.64 5.02 -1.47
N ALA A 243 -2.88 4.64 -1.71
CA ALA A 243 -3.65 3.78 -0.81
C ALA A 243 -3.06 2.37 -0.72
N TYR A 244 -2.65 1.79 -1.86
CA TYR A 244 -1.95 0.51 -1.91
C TYR A 244 -0.64 0.54 -1.12
N MET A 245 0.20 1.57 -1.36
CA MET A 245 1.47 1.72 -0.65
C MET A 245 1.26 1.84 0.86
N TYR A 246 0.27 2.63 1.27
CA TYR A 246 -0.08 2.77 2.69
C TYR A 246 -0.44 1.43 3.34
N GLU A 247 -1.26 0.63 2.67
CA GLU A 247 -1.82 -0.61 3.22
C GLU A 247 -0.80 -1.76 3.29
N PHE A 248 0.14 -1.82 2.33
CA PHE A 248 1.09 -2.93 2.20
C PHE A 248 2.52 -2.61 2.61
N TYR A 249 2.91 -1.34 2.64
CA TYR A 249 4.28 -0.92 2.92
C TYR A 249 4.39 0.13 4.02
N GLY A 250 3.34 0.87 4.26
CA GLY A 250 3.32 1.98 5.20
C GLY A 250 3.06 3.32 4.54
N LYS A 251 2.83 4.33 5.36
CA LYS A 251 2.41 5.65 4.90
C LYS A 251 3.51 6.34 4.10
N PRO A 252 3.31 6.59 2.78
CA PRO A 252 4.32 7.22 1.96
C PRO A 252 4.48 8.72 2.31
N GLN A 253 5.69 9.23 2.16
CA GLN A 253 5.96 10.65 2.09
C GLN A 253 5.65 11.12 0.67
N LYS A 254 4.92 12.24 0.55
CA LYS A 254 4.32 12.66 -0.72
C LYS A 254 5.36 12.89 -1.82
N GLU A 255 6.35 13.73 -1.53
CA GLU A 255 7.37 14.09 -2.50
C GLU A 255 8.19 12.87 -2.91
N ASN A 256 8.56 12.00 -1.99
CA ASN A 256 9.30 10.76 -2.27
C ASN A 256 8.52 9.83 -3.21
N LEU A 257 7.21 9.66 -2.98
CA LEU A 257 6.35 8.84 -3.84
C LEU A 257 6.23 9.44 -5.26
N GLU A 258 5.99 10.76 -5.35
CA GLU A 258 5.85 11.45 -6.64
C GLU A 258 7.14 11.38 -7.46
N ASP A 259 8.29 11.62 -6.82
CA ASP A 259 9.59 11.54 -7.48
C ASP A 259 9.88 10.11 -7.96
N TRP A 260 9.59 9.12 -7.12
CA TRP A 260 9.78 7.72 -7.49
C TRP A 260 8.88 7.29 -8.65
N LEU A 261 7.60 7.66 -8.63
CA LEU A 261 6.65 7.37 -9.72
C LEU A 261 7.08 8.04 -11.02
N SER A 262 7.51 9.29 -10.97
CA SER A 262 8.00 10.02 -12.14
C SER A 262 9.26 9.37 -12.75
N LYS A 263 10.21 8.96 -11.91
CA LYS A 263 11.46 8.31 -12.36
C LYS A 263 11.22 6.89 -12.90
N ASN A 264 10.28 6.15 -12.37
CA ASN A 264 10.17 4.70 -12.57
C ASN A 264 8.96 4.25 -13.37
N MET A 265 7.86 5.01 -13.38
CA MET A 265 6.57 4.58 -13.93
C MET A 265 6.04 5.54 -15.02
N SER A 266 6.72 6.64 -15.31
CA SER A 266 6.27 7.69 -16.27
C SER A 266 4.88 8.26 -15.91
N LEU A 267 4.59 8.39 -14.62
CA LEU A 267 3.37 8.97 -14.06
C LEU A 267 3.62 10.40 -13.60
#